data_7d0969e34df933980ebb4c867003f806
#
_entry.id   7d0969e34df933980ebb4c867003f806
#
_cell.length_a   1.000
_cell.length_b   1.000
_cell.length_c   1.000
_cell.angle_alpha   90.00
_cell.angle_beta   90.00
_cell.angle_gamma   90.00
#
_symmetry.space_group_name_H-M   'P 1'
#
loop_
_entity.id
_entity.type
_entity.pdbx_description
1 polymer ?
#
loop_
_entity_poly.entity_id
_entity_poly.type
_entity_poly.pdbx_seq_one_letter_code
_entity_poly.pdbx_strand_id
1 'polypeptide(L)'
;MPIEVVLEDDRWDALDVGGLASKGFVSVMKYFELNPETFEVEMLACDDHRIAELNSDFRGIEKSTNVLSWPSVDRSPKSKGQFPPKMAPCSENFLGDIAISYDTCLREVQVSERKVEHYVSHLIVHAVLHLMGFSHENETDAVLMLSLIH
;
A
#
# COMPACT_ATOMS: atom_id res chain seq x y z
N MET A 1 -5.68 2.02 16.04
CA MET A 1 -4.58 1.43 15.23
C MET A 1 -4.18 2.41 14.15
N PRO A 2 -2.89 2.64 13.89
CA PRO A 2 -2.46 3.58 12.85
C PRO A 2 -2.93 3.24 11.44
N ILE A 3 -3.11 1.95 11.16
CA ILE A 3 -3.73 1.54 9.90
C ILE A 3 -5.08 0.89 10.22
N GLU A 4 -6.13 1.51 9.71
CA GLU A 4 -7.50 1.01 9.88
C GLU A 4 -7.86 0.15 8.68
N VAL A 5 -8.28 -1.08 8.94
CA VAL A 5 -8.64 -2.02 7.88
C VAL A 5 -10.14 -2.26 7.90
N VAL A 6 -10.79 -2.01 6.77
CA VAL A 6 -12.21 -2.31 6.57
C VAL A 6 -12.29 -3.59 5.75
N LEU A 7 -12.90 -4.63 6.33
CA LEU A 7 -13.09 -5.91 5.66
C LEU A 7 -14.41 -5.90 4.89
N GLU A 8 -14.33 -5.68 3.59
CA GLU A 8 -15.52 -5.77 2.71
C GLU A 8 -15.73 -7.20 2.19
N ASP A 9 -14.64 -7.96 2.05
CA ASP A 9 -14.68 -9.34 1.61
C ASP A 9 -14.20 -10.24 2.75
N ASP A 10 -15.08 -11.09 3.25
CA ASP A 10 -14.80 -11.93 4.42
C ASP A 10 -13.65 -12.92 4.23
N ARG A 11 -13.29 -13.25 2.99
CA ARG A 11 -12.17 -14.16 2.70
C ARG A 11 -10.86 -13.61 3.26
N TRP A 12 -10.73 -12.29 3.36
CA TRP A 12 -9.56 -11.64 3.93
C TRP A 12 -9.34 -11.95 5.41
N ASP A 13 -10.41 -12.27 6.13
CA ASP A 13 -10.32 -12.57 7.56
C ASP A 13 -9.45 -13.81 7.82
N ALA A 14 -9.54 -14.82 6.95
CA ALA A 14 -8.75 -16.04 7.08
C ALA A 14 -7.24 -15.82 7.01
N LEU A 15 -6.80 -14.72 6.39
CA LEU A 15 -5.39 -14.38 6.27
C LEU A 15 -4.90 -13.42 7.35
N ASP A 16 -5.78 -12.99 8.26
CA ASP A 16 -5.47 -11.96 9.24
C ASP A 16 -4.85 -10.72 8.55
N VAL A 17 -5.54 -10.21 7.55
CA VAL A 17 -5.04 -9.07 6.77
C VAL A 17 -4.77 -7.85 7.65
N GLY A 18 -5.54 -7.68 8.73
CA GLY A 18 -5.29 -6.60 9.70
C GLY A 18 -3.92 -6.70 10.34
N GLY A 19 -3.51 -7.92 10.72
CA GLY A 19 -2.17 -8.16 11.28
C GLY A 19 -1.07 -7.94 10.26
N LEU A 20 -1.28 -8.40 9.02
CA LEU A 20 -0.32 -8.19 7.94
C LEU A 20 -0.16 -6.70 7.64
N ALA A 21 -1.25 -5.96 7.60
CA ALA A 21 -1.23 -4.52 7.34
C ALA A 21 -0.51 -3.77 8.46
N SER A 22 -0.79 -4.12 9.71
CA SER A 22 -0.14 -3.48 10.85
C SER A 22 1.36 -3.72 10.86
N LYS A 23 1.79 -4.96 10.63
CA LYS A 23 3.22 -5.29 10.56
C LYS A 23 3.93 -4.55 9.43
N GLY A 24 3.32 -4.52 8.24
CA GLY A 24 3.89 -3.82 7.09
C GLY A 24 4.03 -2.34 7.35
N PHE A 25 3.01 -1.71 7.87
CA PHE A 25 3.01 -0.28 8.19
C PHE A 25 4.08 0.06 9.23
N VAL A 26 4.12 -0.70 10.33
CA VAL A 26 5.10 -0.47 11.41
C VAL A 26 6.52 -0.66 10.88
N SER A 27 6.75 -1.69 10.06
CA SER A 27 8.08 -1.93 9.48
C SER A 27 8.56 -0.76 8.64
N VAL A 28 7.69 -0.19 7.80
CA VAL A 28 8.04 0.97 6.98
C VAL A 28 8.34 2.18 7.87
N MET A 29 7.48 2.45 8.84
CA MET A 29 7.68 3.59 9.73
C MET A 29 9.00 3.47 10.49
N LYS A 30 9.31 2.31 11.03
CA LYS A 30 10.56 2.08 11.76
C LYS A 30 11.79 2.23 10.87
N TYR A 31 11.70 1.75 9.65
CA TYR A 31 12.82 1.90 8.70
C TYR A 31 13.20 3.37 8.50
N PHE A 32 12.21 4.26 8.44
CA PHE A 32 12.43 5.70 8.28
C PHE A 32 12.56 6.44 9.60
N GLU A 33 12.64 5.72 10.72
CA GLU A 33 12.74 6.31 12.06
C GLU A 33 11.56 7.22 12.39
N LEU A 34 10.36 6.82 11.94
CA LEU A 34 9.12 7.54 12.19
C LEU A 34 8.31 6.80 13.25
N ASN A 35 7.56 7.53 14.05
CA ASN A 35 6.67 6.93 15.04
C ASN A 35 5.39 6.46 14.36
N PRO A 36 5.09 5.14 14.36
CA PRO A 36 3.88 4.63 13.72
C PRO A 36 2.59 5.23 14.27
N GLU A 37 2.58 5.64 15.53
CA GLU A 37 1.39 6.23 16.14
C GLU A 37 1.08 7.65 15.67
N THR A 38 2.02 8.29 14.98
CA THR A 38 1.86 9.66 14.49
C THR A 38 1.06 9.70 13.17
N PHE A 39 1.13 8.65 12.37
CA PHE A 39 0.56 8.63 11.02
C PHE A 39 -0.59 7.64 10.91
N GLU A 40 -1.51 7.91 9.98
CA GLU A 40 -2.70 7.09 9.77
C GLU A 40 -2.87 6.70 8.30
N VAL A 41 -3.38 5.49 8.08
CA VAL A 41 -3.72 4.97 6.75
C VAL A 41 -5.05 4.23 6.86
N GLU A 42 -5.91 4.36 5.85
CA GLU A 42 -7.11 3.55 5.74
C GLU A 42 -6.93 2.52 4.62
N MET A 43 -7.27 1.26 4.89
CA MET A 43 -7.17 0.19 3.91
C MET A 43 -8.49 -0.55 3.76
N LEU A 44 -8.93 -0.71 2.52
CA LEU A 44 -10.12 -1.47 2.17
C LEU A 44 -9.69 -2.83 1.64
N ALA A 45 -10.07 -3.89 2.34
CA ALA A 45 -9.81 -5.26 1.90
C ALA A 45 -11.06 -5.79 1.20
N CYS A 46 -11.02 -5.86 -0.13
CA CYS A 46 -12.19 -6.06 -0.97
C CYS A 46 -11.98 -7.15 -2.02
N ASP A 47 -12.88 -7.21 -3.01
CA ASP A 47 -12.83 -8.14 -4.13
C ASP A 47 -12.57 -7.42 -5.45
N ASP A 48 -12.50 -8.18 -6.53
CA ASP A 48 -12.24 -7.64 -7.88
C ASP A 48 -13.31 -6.66 -8.33
N HIS A 49 -14.56 -6.93 -8.03
CA HIS A 49 -15.66 -6.06 -8.43
C HIS A 49 -15.51 -4.67 -7.81
N ARG A 50 -15.25 -4.65 -6.51
CA ARG A 50 -15.11 -3.39 -5.78
C ARG A 50 -13.88 -2.61 -6.21
N ILE A 51 -12.75 -3.29 -6.38
CA ILE A 51 -11.51 -2.59 -6.77
C ILE A 51 -11.59 -2.08 -8.21
N ALA A 52 -12.30 -2.78 -9.09
CA ALA A 52 -12.54 -2.31 -10.45
C ALA A 52 -13.38 -1.02 -10.45
N GLU A 53 -14.39 -0.93 -9.57
CA GLU A 53 -15.17 0.29 -9.41
C GLU A 53 -14.29 1.46 -8.96
N LEU A 54 -13.43 1.23 -7.97
CA LEU A 54 -12.52 2.26 -7.46
C LEU A 54 -11.52 2.69 -8.52
N ASN A 55 -10.99 1.74 -9.29
CA ASN A 55 -10.04 2.03 -10.35
C ASN A 55 -10.70 2.85 -11.46
N SER A 56 -11.95 2.53 -11.80
CA SER A 56 -12.73 3.29 -12.78
C SER A 56 -13.01 4.71 -12.29
N ASP A 57 -13.46 4.85 -11.05
CA ASP A 57 -13.86 6.14 -10.48
C ASP A 57 -12.68 7.10 -10.32
N PHE A 58 -11.53 6.60 -9.90
CA PHE A 58 -10.39 7.44 -9.53
C PHE A 58 -9.29 7.50 -10.57
N ARG A 59 -9.18 6.52 -11.46
CA ARG A 59 -8.12 6.46 -12.47
C ARG A 59 -8.63 6.32 -13.89
N GLY A 60 -9.95 6.16 -14.07
CA GLY A 60 -10.55 5.97 -15.38
C GLY A 60 -10.22 4.62 -16.04
N ILE A 61 -9.77 3.65 -15.27
CA ILE A 61 -9.38 2.32 -15.77
C ILE A 61 -10.40 1.30 -15.30
N GLU A 62 -11.18 0.72 -16.23
CA GLU A 62 -12.23 -0.24 -15.91
C GLU A 62 -11.67 -1.67 -15.80
N LYS A 63 -10.77 -1.88 -14.84
CA LYS A 63 -10.15 -3.19 -14.61
C LYS A 63 -9.92 -3.42 -13.13
N SER A 64 -9.98 -4.69 -12.72
CA SER A 64 -9.49 -5.08 -11.41
C SER A 64 -7.96 -5.01 -11.39
N THR A 65 -7.41 -4.87 -10.21
CA THR A 65 -5.97 -4.88 -9.99
C THR A 65 -5.71 -5.47 -8.60
N ASN A 66 -4.45 -5.70 -8.25
CA ASN A 66 -4.12 -6.26 -6.94
C ASN A 66 -4.23 -5.21 -5.82
N VAL A 67 -3.66 -4.04 -6.01
CA VAL A 67 -3.64 -3.00 -4.99
C VAL A 67 -3.73 -1.62 -5.64
N LEU A 68 -4.43 -0.70 -4.96
CA LEU A 68 -4.49 0.71 -5.33
C LEU A 68 -4.11 1.53 -4.11
N SER A 69 -3.46 2.67 -4.34
CA SER A 69 -3.13 3.59 -3.26
C SER A 69 -3.36 5.03 -3.72
N TRP A 70 -3.91 5.84 -2.82
CA TRP A 70 -4.21 7.25 -3.07
C TRP A 70 -3.58 8.07 -1.95
N PRO A 71 -2.44 8.74 -2.20
CA PRO A 71 -1.86 9.60 -1.18
C PRO A 71 -2.76 10.82 -0.94
N SER A 72 -2.85 11.24 0.31
CA SER A 72 -3.66 12.40 0.68
C SER A 72 -3.07 13.70 0.13
N VAL A 73 -1.74 13.74 -0.02
CA VAL A 73 -1.02 14.84 -0.69
C VAL A 73 0.14 14.25 -1.48
N ASP A 74 0.54 14.95 -2.52
CA ASP A 74 1.68 14.51 -3.35
C ASP A 74 2.98 14.72 -2.58
N ARG A 75 3.67 13.59 -2.31
CA ARG A 75 4.96 13.58 -1.61
C ARG A 75 6.10 13.12 -2.50
N SER A 76 5.87 13.09 -3.82
CA SER A 76 6.88 12.63 -4.77
C SER A 76 8.12 13.52 -4.74
N PRO A 77 9.33 12.96 -4.94
CA PRO A 77 10.54 13.76 -4.99
C PRO A 77 10.56 14.64 -6.24
N LYS A 78 11.20 15.80 -6.14
CA LYS A 78 11.28 16.74 -7.27
C LYS A 78 12.21 16.25 -8.38
N SER A 79 13.17 15.41 -8.05
CA SER A 79 14.14 14.88 -9.00
C SER A 79 14.17 13.37 -8.95
N LYS A 80 14.42 12.73 -10.10
CA LYS A 80 14.54 11.27 -10.20
C LYS A 80 15.67 10.77 -9.30
N GLY A 81 15.40 9.68 -8.59
CA GLY A 81 16.39 9.02 -7.75
C GLY A 81 16.56 9.61 -6.37
N GLN A 82 15.91 10.71 -6.06
CA GLN A 82 15.94 11.28 -4.73
C GLN A 82 14.89 10.59 -3.85
N PHE A 83 15.16 10.52 -2.55
CA PHE A 83 14.14 10.09 -1.59
C PHE A 83 13.07 11.18 -1.48
N PRO A 84 11.81 10.78 -1.24
CA PRO A 84 10.78 11.75 -0.92
C PRO A 84 11.17 12.59 0.30
N PRO A 85 10.63 13.82 0.43
CA PRO A 85 10.92 14.64 1.60
C PRO A 85 10.62 13.90 2.89
N LYS A 86 11.43 14.10 3.91
CA LYS A 86 11.23 13.48 5.21
C LYS A 86 9.90 13.96 5.78
N MET A 87 9.07 13.00 6.19
CA MET A 87 7.80 13.31 6.83
C MET A 87 8.02 13.71 8.29
N ALA A 88 7.29 14.72 8.72
CA ALA A 88 7.35 15.20 10.09
C ALA A 88 5.93 15.25 10.67
N PRO A 89 5.78 15.08 11.99
CA PRO A 89 4.47 15.28 12.62
C PRO A 89 3.98 16.69 12.33
N CYS A 90 2.80 16.79 11.72
CA CYS A 90 2.20 18.06 11.37
C CYS A 90 0.69 17.89 11.28
N SER A 91 -0.03 18.88 10.76
CA SER A 91 -1.47 18.79 10.61
C SER A 91 -1.90 17.71 9.61
N GLU A 92 -1.02 17.32 8.69
CA GLU A 92 -1.30 16.31 7.67
C GLU A 92 -0.67 14.97 8.04
N ASN A 93 -1.28 14.28 9.03
CA ASN A 93 -0.80 12.98 9.50
C ASN A 93 -1.48 11.81 8.78
N PHE A 94 -2.56 12.06 8.05
CA PHE A 94 -3.23 11.03 7.27
C PHE A 94 -2.49 10.85 5.94
N LEU A 95 -1.94 9.66 5.72
CA LEU A 95 -1.13 9.38 4.53
C LEU A 95 -1.97 9.10 3.29
N GLY A 96 -3.11 8.48 3.46
CA GLY A 96 -3.98 8.18 2.34
C GLY A 96 -4.72 6.87 2.50
N ASP A 97 -5.25 6.39 1.36
CA ASP A 97 -6.09 5.21 1.29
C ASP A 97 -5.42 4.13 0.45
N ILE A 98 -5.65 2.87 0.85
CA ILE A 98 -5.21 1.69 0.12
C ILE A 98 -6.43 0.80 -0.11
N ALA A 99 -6.53 0.17 -1.28
CA ALA A 99 -7.51 -0.89 -1.53
C ALA A 99 -6.76 -2.10 -2.06
N ILE A 100 -7.13 -3.30 -1.61
CA ILE A 100 -6.47 -4.54 -2.00
C ILE A 100 -7.53 -5.58 -2.35
N SER A 101 -7.37 -6.28 -3.50
CA SER A 101 -8.34 -7.24 -4.01
C SER A 101 -7.90 -8.68 -3.76
N TYR A 102 -8.78 -9.44 -3.10
CA TYR A 102 -8.52 -10.84 -2.78
C TYR A 102 -8.36 -11.69 -4.04
N ASP A 103 -9.28 -11.55 -4.99
CA ASP A 103 -9.30 -12.39 -6.21
C ASP A 103 -8.03 -12.24 -7.04
N THR A 104 -7.60 -10.99 -7.27
CA THR A 104 -6.39 -10.73 -8.05
C THR A 104 -5.16 -11.22 -7.32
N CYS A 105 -5.06 -10.97 -6.02
CA CYS A 105 -3.93 -11.45 -5.22
C CYS A 105 -3.83 -12.96 -5.25
N LEU A 106 -4.96 -13.66 -5.11
CA LEU A 106 -4.97 -15.12 -5.14
C LEU A 106 -4.49 -15.67 -6.48
N ARG A 107 -4.97 -15.08 -7.59
CA ARG A 107 -4.54 -15.51 -8.92
C ARG A 107 -3.04 -15.32 -9.13
N GLU A 108 -2.51 -14.19 -8.69
CA GLU A 108 -1.09 -13.88 -8.84
C GLU A 108 -0.21 -14.80 -8.01
N VAL A 109 -0.66 -15.15 -6.82
CA VAL A 109 0.03 -16.10 -5.94
C VAL A 109 0.10 -17.48 -6.59
N GLN A 110 -1.00 -17.92 -7.22
CA GLN A 110 -1.06 -19.24 -7.88
C GLN A 110 -0.07 -19.32 -9.05
N VAL A 111 0.12 -18.23 -9.77
CA VAL A 111 1.07 -18.17 -10.89
C VAL A 111 2.51 -18.09 -10.40
N SER A 112 2.78 -17.31 -9.37
CA SER A 112 4.14 -17.04 -8.88
C SER A 112 4.66 -18.08 -7.88
N GLU A 113 3.81 -18.98 -7.38
CA GLU A 113 4.13 -19.99 -6.37
C GLU A 113 4.65 -19.40 -5.05
N ARG A 114 4.29 -18.16 -4.76
CA ARG A 114 4.66 -17.49 -3.50
C ARG A 114 3.62 -17.80 -2.43
N LYS A 115 4.02 -17.65 -1.16
CA LYS A 115 3.06 -17.73 -0.07
C LYS A 115 2.18 -16.49 -0.09
N VAL A 116 0.86 -16.68 0.09
CA VAL A 116 -0.10 -15.59 -0.01
C VAL A 116 0.18 -14.50 1.03
N GLU A 117 0.56 -14.88 2.24
CA GLU A 117 0.87 -13.92 3.30
C GLU A 117 2.07 -13.04 2.94
N HIS A 118 3.10 -13.63 2.35
CA HIS A 118 4.30 -12.90 1.92
C HIS A 118 3.96 -11.95 0.78
N TYR A 119 3.16 -12.41 -0.17
CA TYR A 119 2.78 -11.59 -1.32
C TYR A 119 1.94 -10.40 -0.89
N VAL A 120 0.96 -10.63 -0.04
CA VAL A 120 0.08 -9.58 0.46
C VAL A 120 0.87 -8.57 1.29
N SER A 121 1.77 -9.04 2.17
CA SER A 121 2.64 -8.15 2.95
C SER A 121 3.48 -7.26 2.05
N HIS A 122 4.02 -7.82 0.97
CA HIS A 122 4.83 -7.08 0.00
C HIS A 122 4.00 -5.98 -0.67
N LEU A 123 2.77 -6.30 -1.08
CA LEU A 123 1.87 -5.32 -1.69
C LEU A 123 1.53 -4.18 -0.72
N ILE A 124 1.30 -4.52 0.55
CA ILE A 124 0.97 -3.51 1.56
C ILE A 124 2.16 -2.57 1.78
N VAL A 125 3.37 -3.11 1.90
CA VAL A 125 4.60 -2.31 2.03
C VAL A 125 4.76 -1.38 0.84
N HIS A 126 4.58 -1.89 -0.39
CA HIS A 126 4.61 -1.08 -1.61
C HIS A 126 3.60 0.06 -1.56
N ALA A 127 2.37 -0.26 -1.15
CA ALA A 127 1.31 0.74 -1.09
C ALA A 127 1.63 1.85 -0.08
N VAL A 128 2.15 1.48 1.09
CA VAL A 128 2.56 2.47 2.10
C VAL A 128 3.68 3.36 1.57
N LEU A 129 4.67 2.77 0.90
CA LEU A 129 5.77 3.54 0.29
C LEU A 129 5.24 4.52 -0.77
N HIS A 130 4.26 4.10 -1.58
CA HIS A 130 3.62 5.00 -2.55
C HIS A 130 2.96 6.19 -1.85
N LEU A 131 2.28 5.94 -0.74
CA LEU A 131 1.66 7.03 0.03
C LEU A 131 2.70 8.04 0.54
N MET A 132 3.92 7.57 0.79
CA MET A 132 5.03 8.40 1.27
C MET A 132 5.77 9.11 0.14
N GLY A 133 5.39 8.86 -1.12
CA GLY A 133 5.98 9.56 -2.27
C GLY A 133 6.85 8.72 -3.18
N PHE A 134 7.10 7.44 -2.85
CA PHE A 134 7.83 6.55 -3.75
C PHE A 134 6.92 6.10 -4.88
N SER A 135 7.45 5.89 -6.08
CA SER A 135 6.64 5.56 -7.25
C SER A 135 7.35 4.60 -8.19
N HIS A 136 6.58 3.72 -8.83
CA HIS A 136 7.07 2.86 -9.91
C HIS A 136 7.07 3.56 -11.27
N GLU A 137 6.45 4.72 -11.39
CA GLU A 137 6.41 5.46 -12.64
C GLU A 137 7.80 5.93 -13.06
N ASN A 138 8.70 6.04 -12.09
CA ASN A 138 10.07 6.47 -12.27
C ASN A 138 10.99 5.29 -11.98
N GLU A 139 11.78 4.87 -12.96
CA GLU A 139 12.69 3.74 -12.83
C GLU A 139 13.64 3.88 -11.64
N THR A 140 14.11 5.10 -11.38
CA THR A 140 15.01 5.35 -10.24
C THR A 140 14.26 5.20 -8.92
N ASP A 141 13.01 5.69 -8.85
CA ASP A 141 12.18 5.51 -7.67
C ASP A 141 11.90 4.02 -7.42
N ALA A 142 11.69 3.24 -8.48
CA ALA A 142 11.48 1.80 -8.37
C ALA A 142 12.71 1.11 -7.75
N VAL A 143 13.91 1.53 -8.13
CA VAL A 143 15.15 0.99 -7.55
C VAL A 143 15.21 1.31 -6.05
N LEU A 144 14.85 2.52 -5.66
CA LEU A 144 14.81 2.89 -4.25
C LEU A 144 13.81 2.03 -3.48
N MET A 145 12.62 1.84 -4.03
CA MET A 145 11.60 0.97 -3.41
C MET A 145 12.11 -0.45 -3.21
N LEU A 146 12.71 -1.03 -4.24
CA LEU A 146 13.24 -2.40 -4.17
C LEU A 146 14.33 -2.53 -3.13
N SER A 147 15.18 -1.53 -2.96
CA SER A 147 16.25 -1.56 -1.96
C SER A 147 15.71 -1.51 -0.53
N LEU A 148 14.51 -0.95 -0.34
CA LEU A 148 13.90 -0.80 0.98
C LEU A 148 13.14 -2.04 1.45
N ILE A 149 12.69 -2.91 0.53
CA ILE A 149 11.89 -4.08 0.88
C ILE A 149 12.67 -5.39 0.84
N HIS A 150 13.96 -5.35 0.59
CA HIS A 150 14.87 -6.49 0.68
C HIS A 150 15.71 -6.43 1.98
#